data_b7bfd499e813527497e7ec88d9628f06
#
_entry.id   b7bfd499e813527497e7ec88d9628f06
#
_cell.length_a   1.000
_cell.length_b   1.000
_cell.length_c   1.000
_cell.angle_alpha   90.00
_cell.angle_beta   90.00
_cell.angle_gamma   90.00
#
_symmetry.space_group_name_H-M   'P 1'
#
loop_
_entity.id
_entity.type
_entity.pdbx_description
1 polymer ?
#
loop_
_entity_poly.entity_id
_entity_poly.type
_entity_poly.pdbx_seq_one_letter_code
_entity_poly.pdbx_strand_id
1 'polypeptide(L)' 'MISHATVYRAASKLIERHGVQTLSEAKRVLDKAIDHRDAERLLVWLRIRRAIATLEAPPGRLMH' A
#
# COMPACT_ATOMS: atom_id res chain seq x y z
N MET A 1 -4.50 -6.10 15.63
CA MET A 1 -5.08 -5.61 14.37
C MET A 1 -4.54 -4.23 14.05
N ILE A 2 -4.15 -4.02 12.81
CA ILE A 2 -3.58 -2.75 12.40
C ILE A 2 -4.69 -1.72 12.16
N SER A 3 -4.54 -0.52 12.69
CA SER A 3 -5.55 0.52 12.54
C SER A 3 -5.46 1.19 11.17
N HIS A 4 -6.56 1.82 10.75
CA HIS A 4 -6.62 2.57 9.51
C HIS A 4 -5.55 3.67 9.47
N ALA A 5 -5.40 4.39 10.58
CA ALA A 5 -4.39 5.45 10.69
C ALA A 5 -2.97 4.90 10.51
N THR A 6 -2.69 3.74 11.07
CA THR A 6 -1.38 3.10 10.94
C THR A 6 -1.11 2.72 9.49
N VAL A 7 -2.13 2.20 8.79
CA VAL A 7 -2.01 1.84 7.37
C VAL A 7 -1.66 3.07 6.53
N TYR A 8 -2.38 4.19 6.73
CA TYR A 8 -2.12 5.42 5.98
C TYR A 8 -0.77 6.03 6.30
N ARG A 9 -0.34 5.93 7.56
CA ARG A 9 0.99 6.41 7.95
C ARG A 9 2.08 5.60 7.26
N ALA A 10 1.92 4.29 7.22
CA ALA A 10 2.86 3.43 6.52
C ALA A 10 2.90 3.74 5.02
N ALA A 11 1.74 3.93 4.42
CA ALA A 11 1.64 4.28 3.01
C ALA A 11 2.34 5.60 2.71
N SER A 12 2.13 6.61 3.55
CA SER A 12 2.77 7.92 3.39
C SER A 12 4.30 7.81 3.44
N LYS A 13 4.80 7.02 4.38
CA LYS A 13 6.25 6.83 4.50
C LYS A 13 6.84 6.11 3.29
N LEU A 14 6.11 5.15 2.75
CA LEU A 14 6.54 4.45 1.56
C LEU A 14 6.59 5.39 0.35
N ILE A 15 5.60 6.26 0.22
CA ILE A 15 5.58 7.25 -0.86
C ILE A 15 6.77 8.20 -0.75
N GLU A 16 7.08 8.68 0.46
CA GLU A 16 8.23 9.52 0.69
C GLU A 16 9.54 8.83 0.28
N ARG A 17 9.61 7.53 0.53
CA ARG A 17 10.83 6.75 0.32
C ARG A 17 11.05 6.34 -1.12
N HIS A 18 9.98 5.94 -1.80
CA HIS A 18 10.07 5.33 -3.12
C HIS A 18 9.51 6.19 -4.25
N GLY A 19 8.75 7.23 -3.92
CA GLY A 19 8.17 8.11 -4.93
C GLY A 19 7.34 7.34 -5.95
N VAL A 20 7.66 7.50 -7.23
CA VAL A 20 6.91 6.88 -8.32
C VAL A 20 6.98 5.36 -8.32
N GLN A 21 7.92 4.78 -7.58
CA GLN A 21 8.09 3.32 -7.51
C GLN A 21 7.35 2.69 -6.34
N THR A 22 6.58 3.46 -5.60
CA THR A 22 5.92 2.98 -4.39
C THR A 22 4.99 1.78 -4.65
N LEU A 23 4.16 1.86 -5.69
CA LEU A 23 3.25 0.76 -6.03
C LEU A 23 4.02 -0.49 -6.48
N SER A 24 5.11 -0.32 -7.20
CA SER A 24 5.95 -1.44 -7.62
C SER A 24 6.56 -2.14 -6.41
N GLU A 25 7.00 -1.38 -5.42
CA GLU A 25 7.55 -1.93 -4.19
C GLU A 25 6.49 -2.67 -3.39
N ALA A 26 5.29 -2.11 -3.30
CA ALA A 26 4.18 -2.77 -2.61
C ALA A 26 3.84 -4.10 -3.30
N LYS A 27 3.81 -4.11 -4.62
CA LYS A 27 3.55 -5.33 -5.37
C LYS A 27 4.61 -6.39 -5.10
N ARG A 28 5.86 -5.98 -5.01
CA ARG A 28 6.96 -6.90 -4.74
C ARG A 28 6.80 -7.58 -3.37
N VAL A 29 6.42 -6.80 -2.36
CA VAL A 29 6.19 -7.35 -1.03
C VAL A 29 4.99 -8.30 -1.03
N LEU A 30 3.92 -7.93 -1.76
CA LEU A 30 2.75 -8.79 -1.89
C LEU A 30 3.10 -10.12 -2.56
N ASP A 31 3.88 -10.08 -3.62
CA ASP A 31 4.30 -11.29 -4.31
C ASP A 31 5.10 -12.21 -3.39
N LYS A 32 5.99 -11.64 -2.57
CA LYS A 32 6.74 -12.40 -1.59
C LYS A 32 5.82 -13.02 -0.53
N ALA A 33 4.84 -12.27 -0.08
CA ALA A 33 3.89 -12.79 0.90
C ALA A 33 3.10 -13.97 0.34
N ILE A 34 2.73 -13.89 -0.92
CA ILE A 34 2.04 -15.00 -1.60
C ILE A 34 2.97 -16.22 -1.69
N ASP A 35 4.22 -16.03 -2.10
CA ASP A 35 5.19 -17.11 -2.23
C ASP A 35 5.44 -17.82 -0.90
N HIS A 36 5.49 -17.05 0.18
CA HIS A 36 5.72 -17.58 1.52
C HIS A 36 4.45 -18.01 2.23
N ARG A 37 3.30 -17.87 1.56
CA ARG A 37 1.99 -18.19 2.13
C ARG A 37 1.74 -17.46 3.44
N ASP A 38 2.18 -16.22 3.51
CA ASP A 38 2.03 -15.37 4.68
C ASP A 38 0.74 -14.56 4.54
N ALA A 39 -0.37 -15.16 4.94
CA ALA A 39 -1.70 -14.55 4.80
C ALA A 39 -1.83 -13.25 5.57
N GLU A 40 -1.24 -13.19 6.75
CA GLU A 40 -1.31 -12.00 7.59
C GLU A 40 -0.62 -10.82 6.94
N ARG A 41 0.59 -11.02 6.44
CA ARG A 41 1.33 -9.99 5.74
C ARG A 41 0.62 -9.58 4.45
N LEU A 42 0.07 -10.56 3.74
CA LEU A 42 -0.68 -10.30 2.52
C LEU A 42 -1.85 -9.35 2.79
N LEU A 43 -2.65 -9.62 3.82
CA LEU A 43 -3.79 -8.78 4.15
C LEU A 43 -3.39 -7.37 4.52
N VAL A 44 -2.33 -7.22 5.32
CA VAL A 44 -1.83 -5.90 5.72
C VAL A 44 -1.36 -5.12 4.50
N TRP A 45 -0.58 -5.75 3.63
CA TRP A 45 -0.04 -5.07 2.46
C TRP A 45 -1.07 -4.77 1.38
N LEU A 46 -2.16 -5.55 1.31
CA LEU A 46 -3.27 -5.20 0.42
C LEU A 46 -3.91 -3.89 0.87
N ARG A 47 -4.05 -3.69 2.17
CA ARG A 47 -4.56 -2.44 2.71
C ARG A 47 -3.61 -1.29 2.44
N ILE A 48 -2.31 -1.51 2.63
CA ILE A 48 -1.29 -0.49 2.36
C ILE A 48 -1.29 -0.12 0.89
N ARG A 49 -1.36 -1.09 0.00
CA ARG A 49 -1.42 -0.83 -1.44
C ARG A 49 -2.62 0.02 -1.81
N ARG A 50 -3.77 -0.28 -1.24
CA ARG A 50 -4.98 0.50 -1.48
C ARG A 50 -4.83 1.93 -0.98
N ALA A 51 -4.23 2.11 0.21
CA ALA A 51 -3.98 3.43 0.76
C ALA A 51 -3.03 4.24 -0.12
N ILE A 52 -1.98 3.60 -0.64
CA ILE A 52 -1.05 4.24 -1.58
C ILE A 52 -1.80 4.75 -2.80
N ALA A 53 -2.63 3.90 -3.40
CA ALA A 53 -3.40 4.27 -4.58
C ALA A 53 -4.33 5.45 -4.29
N THR A 54 -4.96 5.46 -3.13
CA THR A 54 -5.82 6.55 -2.72
C THR A 54 -5.04 7.85 -2.54
N LEU A 55 -3.89 7.81 -1.90
CA LEU A 55 -3.07 8.99 -1.64
C LEU A 55 -2.45 9.55 -2.91
N GLU A 56 -2.16 8.71 -3.88
CA GLU A 56 -1.56 9.15 -5.15
C GLU A 56 -2.59 9.46 -6.23
N ALA A 57 -3.86 9.18 -5.99
CA ALA A 57 -4.90 9.43 -6.99
C ALA A 57 -5.05 10.92 -7.25
N PRO A 58 -5.14 11.35 -8.51
CA PRO A 58 -5.40 12.76 -8.82
C PRO A 58 -6.76 13.18 -8.27
N PRO A 59 -6.90 14.40 -7.74
CA PRO A 59 -8.16 14.86 -7.18
C PRO A 59 -9.35 14.73 -8.13
N GLY A 60 -9.16 14.93 -9.42
CA GLY A 60 -10.21 14.82 -10.41
C GLY A 60 -10.84 13.44 -10.51
N ARG A 61 -10.09 12.40 -10.17
CA ARG A 61 -10.61 11.03 -10.20
C ARG A 61 -11.64 10.74 -9.13
N LEU A 62 -11.58 11.51 -8.06
CA LEU A 62 -12.47 11.29 -6.93
C LEU A 62 -13.84 11.91 -7.13
N MET A 63 -14.02 12.62 -8.22
CA MET A 63 -15.26 13.34 -8.51
C MET A 63 -16.32 12.51 -9.23
N HIS A 64 -16.01 11.28 -9.51
CA HIS A 64 -16.95 10.39 -10.23
C HIS A 64 -17.88 9.63 -9.34
#